data_a65c4d47b8e4f79cc83f23106157b16a
#
_entry.id   a65c4d47b8e4f79cc83f23106157b16a
#
_cell.length_a   1.000
_cell.length_b   1.000
_cell.length_c   1.000
_cell.angle_alpha   90.00
_cell.angle_beta   90.00
_cell.angle_gamma   90.00
#
_symmetry.space_group_name_H-M   'P 1'
#
loop_
_entity.id
_entity.type
_entity.pdbx_description
1 polymer ?
#
loop_
_entity_poly.entity_id
_entity_poly.type
_entity_poly.pdbx_seq_one_letter_code
_entity_poly.pdbx_strand_id
1 'polypeptide(L)'
;IDEAGLKDLVAVAVRALDNVIEASNYPLDEQRHEAISKRRIGLGVTGLADALIMCGLRYGAPEAVAATKRWMAAFRDAAVAASIDLAREKGAFPLFDRDKYIASPTIAALPADLRKDIARYGIRNALVTSIAPTGTISLFADNVSSGLEPVFSFSYTRRVLMPDEIGRAHV
;
A
#
# COMPACT_ATOMS: atom_id res chain seq x y z
N ILE A 1 -11.31 -9.49 9.70
CA ILE A 1 -9.89 -9.13 9.52
C ILE A 1 -9.28 -8.85 10.89
N ASP A 2 -8.10 -9.39 11.12
CA ASP A 2 -7.29 -9.07 12.30
C ASP A 2 -6.62 -7.71 12.09
N GLU A 3 -7.22 -6.65 12.67
CA GLU A 3 -6.74 -5.28 12.54
C GLU A 3 -5.43 -5.05 13.32
N ALA A 4 -5.19 -5.79 14.41
CA ALA A 4 -3.96 -5.67 15.19
C ALA A 4 -2.78 -6.27 14.43
N GLY A 5 -2.90 -7.50 13.95
CA GLY A 5 -1.88 -8.14 13.10
C GLY A 5 -1.63 -7.37 11.80
N LEU A 6 -2.67 -6.77 11.20
CA LEU A 6 -2.52 -5.90 10.04
C LEU A 6 -1.63 -4.68 10.35
N LYS A 7 -1.83 -4.04 11.49
CA LYS A 7 -1.05 -2.87 11.91
C LYS A 7 0.44 -3.21 12.06
N ASP A 8 0.75 -4.34 12.70
CA ASP A 8 2.13 -4.78 12.89
C ASP A 8 2.81 -5.11 11.54
N LEU A 9 2.10 -5.83 10.67
CA LEU A 9 2.59 -6.15 9.34
C LEU A 9 2.85 -4.88 8.50
N VAL A 10 1.94 -3.91 8.54
CA VAL A 10 2.07 -2.63 7.83
C VAL A 10 3.29 -1.86 8.32
N ALA A 11 3.56 -1.84 9.63
CA ALA A 11 4.74 -1.16 10.17
C ALA A 11 6.05 -1.76 9.64
N VAL A 12 6.14 -3.09 9.58
CA VAL A 12 7.29 -3.79 9.00
C VAL A 12 7.42 -3.49 7.51
N ALA A 13 6.31 -3.54 6.76
CA ALA A 13 6.31 -3.29 5.31
C ALA A 13 6.71 -1.85 4.95
N VAL A 14 6.22 -0.84 5.68
CA VAL A 14 6.60 0.56 5.49
C VAL A 14 8.10 0.74 5.74
N ARG A 15 8.64 0.16 6.82
CA ARG A 15 10.08 0.18 7.10
C ARG A 15 10.90 -0.49 6.00
N ALA A 16 10.45 -1.65 5.53
CA ALA A 16 11.13 -2.37 4.44
C ALA A 16 11.18 -1.52 3.16
N LEU A 17 10.04 -0.92 2.76
CA LEU A 17 9.97 -0.05 1.59
C LEU A 17 10.82 1.22 1.73
N ASP A 18 10.86 1.84 2.92
CA ASP A 18 11.75 2.98 3.18
C ASP A 18 13.23 2.59 3.06
N ASN A 19 13.62 1.41 3.55
CA ASN A 19 14.98 0.90 3.42
C ASN A 19 15.36 0.58 1.98
N VAL A 20 14.42 0.12 1.14
CA VAL A 20 14.66 -0.12 -0.30
C VAL A 20 15.11 1.16 -1.02
N ILE A 21 14.61 2.34 -0.63
CA ILE A 21 15.05 3.61 -1.21
C ILE A 21 16.56 3.82 -1.02
N GLU A 22 17.10 3.48 0.15
CA GLU A 22 18.54 3.58 0.41
C GLU A 22 19.35 2.47 -0.28
N ALA A 23 18.78 1.24 -0.29
CA ALA A 23 19.47 0.08 -0.84
C ALA A 23 19.46 0.03 -2.38
N SER A 24 18.61 0.82 -3.02
CA SER A 24 18.47 0.83 -4.48
C SER A 24 19.69 1.46 -5.17
N ASN A 25 20.12 0.85 -6.27
CA ASN A 25 21.12 1.40 -7.16
C ASN A 25 20.43 2.23 -8.26
N TYR A 26 20.70 3.52 -8.27
CA TYR A 26 20.10 4.46 -9.23
C TYR A 26 21.08 4.71 -10.37
N PRO A 27 20.71 4.44 -11.64
CA PRO A 27 21.60 4.63 -12.78
C PRO A 27 21.87 6.11 -13.09
N LEU A 28 21.00 7.04 -12.65
CA LEU A 28 21.15 8.48 -12.85
C LEU A 28 21.08 9.23 -11.51
N ASP A 29 21.91 10.26 -11.34
CA ASP A 29 21.95 11.08 -10.13
C ASP A 29 20.63 11.82 -9.88
N GLU A 30 19.94 12.25 -10.93
CA GLU A 30 18.63 12.91 -10.83
C GLU A 30 17.56 11.95 -10.27
N GLN A 31 17.59 10.69 -10.66
CA GLN A 31 16.68 9.66 -10.12
C GLN A 31 16.97 9.43 -8.64
N ARG A 32 18.25 9.33 -8.27
CA ARG A 32 18.66 9.22 -6.87
C ARG A 32 18.20 10.43 -6.05
N HIS A 33 18.45 11.63 -6.58
CA HIS A 33 18.02 12.87 -5.92
C HIS A 33 16.51 12.91 -5.71
N GLU A 34 15.71 12.59 -6.73
CA GLU A 34 14.25 12.55 -6.65
C GLU A 34 13.76 11.50 -5.64
N ALA A 35 14.33 10.31 -5.63
CA ALA A 35 13.96 9.24 -4.72
C ALA A 35 14.27 9.60 -3.26
N ILE A 36 15.48 10.05 -2.96
CA ILE A 36 15.93 10.37 -1.60
C ILE A 36 15.23 11.62 -1.05
N SER A 37 15.06 12.67 -1.87
CA SER A 37 14.50 13.94 -1.39
C SER A 37 13.02 13.85 -1.04
N LYS A 38 12.25 12.96 -1.66
CA LYS A 38 10.80 12.79 -1.43
C LYS A 38 10.44 11.50 -0.71
N ARG A 39 11.28 10.47 -0.80
CA ARG A 39 11.09 9.17 -0.15
C ARG A 39 9.69 8.59 -0.36
N ARG A 40 9.19 8.64 -1.59
CA ARG A 40 7.88 8.09 -1.92
C ARG A 40 7.91 6.58 -1.89
N ILE A 41 6.96 5.98 -1.21
CA ILE A 41 6.69 4.53 -1.23
C ILE A 41 5.23 4.32 -1.64
N GLY A 42 4.87 3.09 -1.95
CA GLY A 42 3.52 2.75 -2.38
C GLY A 42 3.12 1.39 -1.83
N LEU A 43 2.85 1.32 -0.51
CA LEU A 43 2.29 0.12 0.08
C LEU A 43 0.84 -0.06 -0.35
N GLY A 44 0.48 -1.23 -0.85
CA GLY A 44 -0.86 -1.57 -1.31
C GLY A 44 -1.31 -2.94 -0.79
N VAL A 45 -2.48 -3.37 -1.26
CA VAL A 45 -3.09 -4.65 -0.88
C VAL A 45 -3.43 -5.49 -2.11
N THR A 46 -3.52 -6.80 -1.92
CA THR A 46 -4.12 -7.76 -2.85
C THR A 46 -5.20 -8.53 -2.09
N GLY A 47 -6.03 -9.29 -2.80
CA GLY A 47 -6.97 -10.22 -2.17
C GLY A 47 -8.19 -9.57 -1.52
N LEU A 48 -8.54 -8.31 -1.83
CA LEU A 48 -9.71 -7.67 -1.23
C LEU A 48 -11.00 -8.43 -1.57
N ALA A 49 -11.17 -8.87 -2.82
CA ALA A 49 -12.38 -9.58 -3.22
C ALA A 49 -12.49 -10.94 -2.53
N ASP A 50 -11.37 -11.66 -2.37
CA ASP A 50 -11.34 -12.91 -1.61
C ASP A 50 -11.70 -12.68 -0.14
N ALA A 51 -11.15 -11.64 0.48
CA ALA A 51 -11.48 -11.28 1.85
C ALA A 51 -12.99 -10.98 2.03
N LEU A 52 -13.61 -10.29 1.06
CA LEU A 52 -15.06 -10.06 1.06
C LEU A 52 -15.84 -11.36 0.94
N ILE A 53 -15.44 -12.26 0.03
CA ILE A 53 -16.06 -13.59 -0.14
C ILE A 53 -15.97 -14.40 1.15
N MET A 54 -14.78 -14.47 1.76
CA MET A 54 -14.54 -15.17 3.03
C MET A 54 -15.39 -14.60 4.19
N CYS A 55 -15.71 -13.31 4.13
CA CYS A 55 -16.62 -12.66 5.08
C CYS A 55 -18.11 -12.79 4.71
N GLY A 56 -18.47 -13.48 3.63
CA GLY A 56 -19.84 -13.60 3.13
C GLY A 56 -20.40 -12.30 2.57
N LEU A 57 -19.55 -11.36 2.16
CA LEU A 57 -19.95 -10.05 1.64
C LEU A 57 -19.89 -10.05 0.12
N ARG A 58 -21.03 -9.73 -0.51
CA ARG A 58 -21.09 -9.60 -1.96
C ARG A 58 -20.35 -8.35 -2.41
N TYR A 59 -19.37 -8.50 -3.33
CA TYR A 59 -18.63 -7.38 -3.92
C TYR A 59 -19.59 -6.35 -4.52
N GLY A 60 -19.39 -5.08 -4.18
CA GLY A 60 -20.24 -3.96 -4.63
C GLY A 60 -21.51 -3.74 -3.80
N ALA A 61 -21.89 -4.64 -2.89
CA ALA A 61 -23.00 -4.40 -1.97
C ALA A 61 -22.65 -3.32 -0.93
N PRO A 62 -23.64 -2.59 -0.39
CA PRO A 62 -23.40 -1.53 0.60
C PRO A 62 -22.58 -1.99 1.80
N GLU A 63 -22.81 -3.21 2.29
CA GLU A 63 -22.09 -3.82 3.41
C GLU A 63 -20.62 -4.10 3.07
N ALA A 64 -20.35 -4.56 1.86
CA ALA A 64 -19.00 -4.77 1.36
C ALA A 64 -18.24 -3.44 1.21
N VAL A 65 -18.90 -2.41 0.70
CA VAL A 65 -18.34 -1.06 0.60
C VAL A 65 -18.02 -0.50 1.99
N ALA A 66 -18.91 -0.66 2.96
CA ALA A 66 -18.70 -0.22 4.34
C ALA A 66 -17.51 -0.96 4.99
N ALA A 67 -17.43 -2.29 4.82
CA ALA A 67 -16.32 -3.10 5.31
C ALA A 67 -14.98 -2.68 4.67
N THR A 68 -14.94 -2.55 3.34
CA THR A 68 -13.77 -2.09 2.60
C THR A 68 -13.30 -0.72 3.07
N LYS A 69 -14.23 0.23 3.24
CA LYS A 69 -13.90 1.57 3.75
C LYS A 69 -13.23 1.52 5.12
N ARG A 70 -13.75 0.69 6.04
CA ARG A 70 -13.17 0.51 7.38
C ARG A 70 -11.78 -0.11 7.31
N TRP A 71 -11.60 -1.19 6.56
CA TRP A 71 -10.31 -1.89 6.44
C TRP A 71 -9.25 -1.02 5.78
N MET A 72 -9.60 -0.31 4.71
CA MET A 72 -8.67 0.58 4.01
C MET A 72 -8.33 1.84 4.82
N ALA A 73 -9.25 2.31 5.68
CA ALA A 73 -8.94 3.38 6.63
C ALA A 73 -7.93 2.89 7.68
N ALA A 74 -8.16 1.73 8.29
CA ALA A 74 -7.23 1.13 9.26
C ALA A 74 -5.83 0.90 8.64
N PHE A 75 -5.78 0.37 7.42
CA PHE A 75 -4.55 0.16 6.65
C PHE A 75 -3.80 1.49 6.41
N ARG A 76 -4.50 2.51 5.89
CA ARG A 76 -3.93 3.84 5.64
C ARG A 76 -3.39 4.46 6.92
N ASP A 77 -4.18 4.44 7.97
CA ASP A 77 -3.82 5.08 9.24
C ASP A 77 -2.62 4.39 9.88
N ALA A 78 -2.54 3.05 9.81
CA ALA A 78 -1.38 2.29 10.25
C ALA A 78 -0.12 2.62 9.41
N ALA A 79 -0.25 2.75 8.10
CA ALA A 79 0.86 3.10 7.22
C ALA A 79 1.39 4.52 7.48
N VAL A 80 0.50 5.47 7.69
CA VAL A 80 0.87 6.84 8.06
C VAL A 80 1.55 6.88 9.43
N ALA A 81 0.99 6.19 10.43
CA ALA A 81 1.60 6.10 11.76
C ALA A 81 3.02 5.52 11.70
N ALA A 82 3.21 4.43 10.97
CA ALA A 82 4.54 3.83 10.77
C ALA A 82 5.54 4.79 10.12
N SER A 83 5.10 5.57 9.12
CA SER A 83 5.96 6.57 8.49
C SER A 83 6.28 7.76 9.41
N ILE A 84 5.38 8.13 10.33
CA ILE A 84 5.65 9.12 11.39
C ILE A 84 6.68 8.55 12.38
N ASP A 85 6.55 7.29 12.80
CA ASP A 85 7.53 6.66 13.70
C ASP A 85 8.92 6.57 13.07
N LEU A 86 9.01 6.29 11.76
CA LEU A 86 10.26 6.39 11.02
C LEU A 86 10.80 7.84 10.96
N ALA A 87 9.93 8.84 10.89
CA ALA A 87 10.37 10.23 10.95
C ALA A 87 10.92 10.61 12.33
N ARG A 88 10.37 10.07 13.42
CA ARG A 88 10.94 10.24 14.78
C ARG A 88 12.32 9.62 14.90
N GLU A 89 12.55 8.50 14.24
CA GLU A 89 13.81 7.74 14.28
C GLU A 89 14.88 8.32 13.33
N LYS A 90 14.50 8.66 12.09
CA LYS A 90 15.41 8.96 10.98
C LYS A 90 15.25 10.38 10.39
N GLY A 91 14.33 11.17 10.90
CA GLY A 91 13.95 12.47 10.36
C GLY A 91 12.89 12.36 9.25
N ALA A 92 12.20 13.48 8.99
CA ALA A 92 11.24 13.60 7.89
C ALA A 92 11.96 13.53 6.54
N PHE A 93 11.21 13.33 5.44
CA PHE A 93 11.80 13.39 4.10
C PHE A 93 12.40 14.78 3.83
N PRO A 94 13.53 14.89 3.10
CA PRO A 94 14.29 16.14 2.96
C PRO A 94 13.50 17.34 2.47
N LEU A 95 12.57 17.16 1.54
CA LEU A 95 11.71 18.24 1.02
C LEU A 95 10.41 18.43 1.82
N PHE A 96 10.36 17.99 3.07
CA PHE A 96 9.18 18.15 3.91
C PHE A 96 8.98 19.63 4.27
N ASP A 97 7.93 20.23 3.73
CA ASP A 97 7.42 21.54 4.10
C ASP A 97 6.16 21.34 4.94
N ARG A 98 6.25 21.61 6.24
CA ARG A 98 5.20 21.31 7.22
C ARG A 98 3.87 21.97 6.85
N ASP A 99 3.90 23.24 6.53
CA ASP A 99 2.67 24.03 6.33
C ASP A 99 1.96 23.58 5.04
N LYS A 100 2.69 23.38 3.97
CA LYS A 100 2.15 22.88 2.71
C LYS A 100 1.65 21.42 2.83
N TYR A 101 2.40 20.59 3.55
CA TYR A 101 2.03 19.18 3.70
C TYR A 101 0.73 19.03 4.50
N ILE A 102 0.60 19.75 5.64
CA ILE A 102 -0.59 19.70 6.48
C ILE A 102 -1.82 20.31 5.79
N ALA A 103 -1.64 21.33 4.97
CA ALA A 103 -2.71 21.96 4.21
C ALA A 103 -3.29 21.08 3.10
N SER A 104 -2.63 19.96 2.76
CA SER A 104 -3.11 19.10 1.68
C SER A 104 -4.41 18.38 2.06
N PRO A 105 -5.37 18.23 1.11
CA PRO A 105 -6.65 17.57 1.37
C PRO A 105 -6.51 16.14 1.90
N THR A 106 -5.49 15.41 1.45
CA THR A 106 -5.21 14.04 1.89
C THR A 106 -4.87 13.98 3.37
N ILE A 107 -4.06 14.92 3.86
CA ILE A 107 -3.68 15.00 5.28
C ILE A 107 -4.82 15.54 6.12
N ALA A 108 -5.59 16.50 5.59
CA ALA A 108 -6.77 17.04 6.28
C ALA A 108 -7.84 15.94 6.55
N ALA A 109 -7.89 14.90 5.73
CA ALA A 109 -8.81 13.77 5.88
C ALA A 109 -8.34 12.70 6.88
N LEU A 110 -7.13 12.81 7.44
CA LEU A 110 -6.62 11.88 8.46
C LEU A 110 -7.23 12.15 9.84
N PRO A 111 -7.22 11.16 10.76
CA PRO A 111 -7.52 11.35 12.17
C PRO A 111 -6.71 12.50 12.80
N ALA A 112 -7.30 13.17 13.77
CA ALA A 112 -6.73 14.38 14.37
C ALA A 112 -5.40 14.13 15.10
N ASP A 113 -5.23 12.97 15.69
CA ASP A 113 -4.00 12.51 16.35
C ASP A 113 -2.85 12.34 15.35
N LEU A 114 -3.09 11.68 14.22
CA LEU A 114 -2.08 11.54 13.16
C LEU A 114 -1.69 12.91 12.56
N ARG A 115 -2.65 13.80 12.37
CA ARG A 115 -2.36 15.18 11.89
C ARG A 115 -1.49 15.95 12.88
N LYS A 116 -1.75 15.82 14.19
CA LYS A 116 -0.94 16.43 15.25
C LYS A 116 0.48 15.87 15.26
N ASP A 117 0.60 14.56 15.08
CA ASP A 117 1.89 13.90 15.06
C ASP A 117 2.71 14.27 13.82
N ILE A 118 2.09 14.36 12.64
CA ILE A 118 2.75 14.90 11.43
C ILE A 118 3.21 16.35 11.67
N ALA A 119 2.38 17.17 12.29
CA ALA A 119 2.75 18.56 12.60
C ALA A 119 3.93 18.65 13.57
N ARG A 120 4.04 17.73 14.50
CA ARG A 120 5.08 17.72 15.53
C ARG A 120 6.40 17.08 15.05
N TYR A 121 6.31 15.92 14.40
CA TYR A 121 7.46 15.08 14.09
C TYR A 121 7.81 15.04 12.60
N GLY A 122 6.91 15.50 11.74
CA GLY A 122 7.01 15.28 10.31
C GLY A 122 6.56 13.87 9.91
N ILE A 123 6.85 13.50 8.67
CA ILE A 123 6.60 12.18 8.11
C ILE A 123 7.81 11.74 7.27
N ARG A 124 8.18 10.45 7.31
CA ARG A 124 9.37 9.93 6.63
C ARG A 124 9.21 9.86 5.12
N ASN A 125 8.01 9.57 4.65
CA ASN A 125 7.72 9.31 3.24
C ASN A 125 6.66 10.29 2.74
N ALA A 126 6.92 11.00 1.65
CA ALA A 126 5.98 11.99 1.08
C ALA A 126 4.66 11.35 0.61
N LEU A 127 4.72 10.12 0.11
CA LEU A 127 3.58 9.26 -0.18
C LEU A 127 3.82 7.89 0.44
N VAL A 128 2.79 7.26 0.99
CA VAL A 128 2.93 6.02 1.76
C VAL A 128 2.18 4.85 1.12
N THR A 129 0.97 5.09 0.62
CA THR A 129 0.10 4.04 0.08
C THR A 129 -0.18 4.24 -1.40
N SER A 130 -0.40 3.15 -2.11
CA SER A 130 -0.89 3.16 -3.50
C SER A 130 -1.80 1.97 -3.76
N ILE A 131 -2.64 2.07 -4.79
CA ILE A 131 -3.43 0.97 -5.31
C ILE A 131 -2.83 0.58 -6.66
N ALA A 132 -2.19 -0.58 -6.70
CA ALA A 132 -1.58 -1.12 -7.90
C ALA A 132 -2.42 -2.27 -8.48
N PRO A 133 -2.31 -2.59 -9.77
CA PRO A 133 -3.02 -3.73 -10.39
C PRO A 133 -2.64 -5.08 -9.81
N THR A 134 -1.43 -5.26 -9.30
CA THR A 134 -0.91 -6.45 -8.60
C THR A 134 -1.03 -7.79 -9.34
N GLY A 135 -1.15 -7.81 -10.66
CA GLY A 135 -1.40 -9.03 -11.45
C GLY A 135 -0.38 -10.15 -11.22
N THR A 136 0.91 -9.83 -11.17
CA THR A 136 1.98 -10.81 -10.89
C THR A 136 2.10 -11.10 -9.39
N ILE A 137 1.97 -10.07 -8.56
CA ILE A 137 2.09 -10.20 -7.09
C ILE A 137 0.96 -11.07 -6.54
N SER A 138 -0.26 -10.93 -7.05
CA SER A 138 -1.40 -11.74 -6.61
C SER A 138 -1.24 -13.21 -6.96
N LEU A 139 -0.64 -13.54 -8.11
CA LEU A 139 -0.29 -14.92 -8.47
C LEU A 139 0.75 -15.50 -7.50
N PHE A 140 1.78 -14.74 -7.18
CA PHE A 140 2.80 -15.14 -6.21
C PHE A 140 2.22 -15.32 -4.79
N ALA A 141 1.21 -14.54 -4.43
CA ALA A 141 0.49 -14.61 -3.17
C ALA A 141 -0.66 -15.66 -3.19
N ASP A 142 -0.42 -16.81 -3.78
CA ASP A 142 -1.37 -17.93 -3.87
C ASP A 142 -2.62 -17.62 -4.72
N ASN A 143 -2.42 -16.87 -5.81
CA ASN A 143 -3.46 -16.54 -6.78
C ASN A 143 -4.70 -15.83 -6.19
N VAL A 144 -4.49 -14.96 -5.20
CA VAL A 144 -5.56 -14.10 -4.66
C VAL A 144 -6.02 -13.06 -5.69
N SER A 145 -7.18 -12.46 -5.46
CA SER A 145 -7.70 -11.38 -6.32
C SER A 145 -6.74 -10.19 -6.42
N SER A 146 -6.65 -9.61 -7.60
CA SER A 146 -5.72 -8.50 -7.89
C SER A 146 -6.20 -7.19 -7.25
N GLY A 147 -5.35 -6.56 -6.46
CA GLY A 147 -5.61 -5.23 -5.88
C GLY A 147 -6.99 -5.12 -5.24
N LEU A 148 -7.79 -4.21 -5.75
CA LEU A 148 -9.19 -3.99 -5.35
C LEU A 148 -10.21 -4.62 -6.32
N GLU A 149 -9.76 -5.34 -7.34
CA GLU A 149 -10.62 -5.88 -8.39
C GLU A 149 -11.52 -7.01 -7.86
N PRO A 150 -12.73 -7.19 -8.44
CA PRO A 150 -13.54 -8.36 -8.15
C PRO A 150 -12.86 -9.63 -8.67
N VAL A 151 -13.22 -10.77 -8.11
CA VAL A 151 -12.82 -12.08 -8.63
C VAL A 151 -13.39 -12.25 -10.04
N PHE A 152 -12.51 -12.47 -11.01
CA PHE A 152 -12.89 -12.62 -12.41
C PHE A 152 -13.74 -13.89 -12.64
N SER A 153 -13.30 -15.01 -12.06
CA SER A 153 -13.98 -16.31 -12.11
C SER A 153 -13.45 -17.16 -10.97
N PHE A 154 -14.29 -18.05 -10.43
CA PHE A 154 -13.90 -19.01 -9.40
C PHE A 154 -12.98 -20.13 -9.94
N SER A 155 -12.97 -20.34 -11.25
CA SER A 155 -12.09 -21.28 -11.94
C SER A 155 -11.91 -20.84 -13.39
N TYR A 156 -10.70 -20.84 -13.89
CA TYR A 156 -10.43 -20.51 -15.27
C TYR A 156 -9.14 -21.19 -15.78
N THR A 157 -9.03 -21.30 -17.09
CA THR A 157 -7.82 -21.79 -17.76
C THR A 157 -7.06 -20.62 -18.37
N ARG A 158 -5.82 -20.43 -17.94
CA ARG A 158 -4.93 -19.45 -18.56
C ARG A 158 -4.14 -20.09 -19.68
N ARG A 159 -4.11 -19.43 -20.85
CA ARG A 159 -3.18 -19.76 -21.93
C ARG A 159 -1.93 -18.92 -21.77
N VAL A 160 -0.78 -19.55 -21.64
CA VAL A 160 0.52 -18.86 -21.50
C VAL A 160 1.30 -19.07 -22.78
N LEU A 161 1.80 -17.98 -23.36
CA LEU A 161 2.73 -18.03 -24.49
C LEU A 161 4.10 -18.48 -23.94
N MET A 162 4.55 -19.64 -24.42
CA MET A 162 5.91 -20.14 -24.21
C MET A 162 6.73 -19.88 -25.47
N PRO A 163 8.07 -19.86 -25.41
CA PRO A 163 8.91 -19.60 -26.58
C PRO A 163 8.59 -20.49 -27.80
N ASP A 164 8.23 -21.75 -27.55
CA ASP A 164 8.04 -22.75 -28.59
C ASP A 164 6.59 -23.26 -28.73
N GLU A 165 5.71 -22.95 -27.77
CA GLU A 165 4.30 -23.39 -27.81
C GLU A 165 3.39 -22.58 -26.86
N ILE A 166 2.08 -22.77 -27.03
CA ILE A 166 1.07 -22.22 -26.08
C ILE A 166 0.81 -23.22 -24.98
N GLY A 167 1.35 -22.97 -23.80
CA GLY A 167 1.05 -23.72 -22.59
C GLY A 167 -0.34 -23.39 -22.03
N ARG A 168 -0.91 -24.29 -21.22
CA ARG A 168 -2.15 -24.12 -20.46
C ARG A 168 -1.89 -24.35 -18.99
N ALA A 169 -2.37 -23.42 -18.14
CA ALA A 169 -2.38 -23.60 -16.71
C ALA A 169 -3.83 -23.52 -16.19
N HIS A 170 -4.21 -24.45 -15.31
CA HIS A 170 -5.43 -24.35 -14.51
C HIS A 170 -5.12 -23.53 -13.25
N VAL A 171 -5.99 -22.59 -12.94
CA VAL A 171 -5.90 -21.68 -11.80
C VAL A 171 -7.23 -21.70 -11.04
#